data_1dd2b6f13700e2c52d687d1f9cba5701
#
_entry.id   1dd2b6f13700e2c52d687d1f9cba5701
#
_cell.length_a   1.000
_cell.length_b   1.000
_cell.length_c   1.000
_cell.angle_alpha   90.00
_cell.angle_beta   90.00
_cell.angle_gamma   90.00
#
_symmetry.space_group_name_H-M   'P 1'
#
loop_
_entity.id
_entity.type
_entity.pdbx_description
1 polymer ?
#
loop_
_entity_poly.entity_id
_entity_poly.type
_entity_poly.pdbx_seq_one_letter_code
_entity_poly.pdbx_strand_id
1 'polypeptide(L)'
;MESAKSRFLRYVTYYTTSDEFTGTSPSTERQKDLGRALMQELEALKLEDVHMDDCGNVLATLPASEGVDAPVIALIAHMDTAPDASGENVKPRLVRYEGGELKLNDTVSLTEALCPGLENHVGEELIVTDGTTLLGADDKA
;
A
#
# COMPACT_ATOMS: atom_id res chain seq x y z
N MET A 1 -16.15 10.33 -4.32
CA MET A 1 -15.34 9.34 -3.58
C MET A 1 -14.00 9.21 -4.30
N GLU A 2 -12.89 9.25 -3.60
CA GLU A 2 -11.55 9.06 -4.18
C GLU A 2 -11.42 7.64 -4.75
N SER A 3 -10.74 7.50 -5.91
CA SER A 3 -10.55 6.17 -6.54
C SER A 3 -9.51 5.33 -5.79
N ALA A 4 -9.57 4.01 -5.93
CA ALA A 4 -8.54 3.11 -5.39
C ALA A 4 -7.14 3.48 -5.92
N LYS A 5 -7.02 3.80 -7.22
CA LYS A 5 -5.78 4.28 -7.85
C LYS A 5 -5.22 5.53 -7.15
N SER A 6 -6.06 6.53 -6.87
CA SER A 6 -5.62 7.76 -6.21
C SER A 6 -5.15 7.50 -4.79
N ARG A 7 -5.88 6.66 -4.05
CA ARG A 7 -5.48 6.22 -2.69
C ARG A 7 -4.16 5.48 -2.71
N PHE A 8 -4.02 4.51 -3.61
CA PHE A 8 -2.78 3.75 -3.77
C PHE A 8 -1.58 4.67 -4.02
N LEU A 9 -1.68 5.58 -4.99
CA LEU A 9 -0.61 6.55 -5.30
C LEU A 9 -0.22 7.41 -4.10
N ARG A 10 -1.15 7.69 -3.19
CA ARG A 10 -0.89 8.42 -1.96
C ARG A 10 -0.33 7.51 -0.85
N TYR A 11 -0.88 6.32 -0.67
CA TYR A 11 -0.43 5.42 0.41
C TYR A 11 1.01 4.96 0.23
N VAL A 12 1.45 4.68 -1.01
CA VAL A 12 2.83 4.25 -1.27
C VAL A 12 3.87 5.33 -0.96
N THR A 13 3.47 6.60 -0.78
CA THR A 13 4.40 7.67 -0.40
C THR A 13 4.68 7.72 1.10
N TYR A 14 3.91 7.03 1.93
CA TYR A 14 4.21 6.92 3.36
C TYR A 14 5.37 5.97 3.59
N TYR A 15 6.33 6.42 4.38
CA TYR A 15 7.48 5.60 4.74
C TYR A 15 7.13 4.65 5.89
N THR A 16 6.79 3.40 5.57
CA THR A 16 6.29 2.42 6.54
C THR A 16 7.19 1.17 6.69
N THR A 17 8.43 1.25 6.20
CA THR A 17 9.37 0.13 6.27
C THR A 17 9.55 -0.34 7.72
N SER A 18 9.39 -1.64 7.92
CA SER A 18 9.59 -2.33 9.19
C SER A 18 11.08 -2.42 9.56
N ASP A 19 11.35 -2.75 10.81
CA ASP A 19 12.70 -3.00 11.34
C ASP A 19 12.65 -4.15 12.36
N GLU A 20 13.20 -5.28 11.98
CA GLU A 20 13.19 -6.50 12.79
C GLU A 20 14.06 -6.43 14.06
N PHE A 21 14.94 -5.45 14.17
CA PHE A 21 15.90 -5.33 15.27
C PHE A 21 15.43 -4.44 16.42
N THR A 22 14.32 -3.73 16.28
CA THR A 22 13.85 -2.79 17.31
C THR A 22 13.25 -3.49 18.53
N GLY A 23 12.65 -4.67 18.34
CA GLY A 23 11.93 -5.39 19.38
C GLY A 23 10.65 -4.69 19.87
N THR A 24 10.15 -3.68 19.15
CA THR A 24 8.93 -2.92 19.46
C THR A 24 7.78 -3.28 18.53
N SER A 25 6.56 -2.91 18.91
CA SER A 25 5.37 -3.01 18.06
C SER A 25 4.60 -1.68 18.12
N PRO A 26 4.45 -0.96 16.98
CA PRO A 26 5.01 -1.31 15.68
C PRO A 26 6.55 -1.30 15.70
N SER A 27 7.16 -1.98 14.76
CA SER A 27 8.63 -2.04 14.68
C SER A 27 9.26 -0.69 14.35
N THR A 28 8.51 0.24 13.75
CA THR A 28 8.90 1.64 13.55
C THR A 28 7.72 2.58 13.76
N GLU A 29 7.91 3.64 14.53
CA GLU A 29 6.85 4.63 14.83
C GLU A 29 6.29 5.33 13.58
N ARG A 30 7.09 5.46 12.51
CA ARG A 30 6.67 6.07 11.24
C ARG A 30 5.53 5.32 10.54
N GLN A 31 5.32 4.03 10.83
CA GLN A 31 4.18 3.26 10.34
C GLN A 31 2.84 3.88 10.78
N LYS A 32 2.81 4.50 11.94
CA LYS A 32 1.62 5.19 12.46
C LYS A 32 1.21 6.42 11.65
N ASP A 33 2.08 6.95 10.78
CA ASP A 33 1.71 8.09 9.93
C ASP A 33 0.69 7.68 8.86
N LEU A 34 0.89 6.52 8.23
CA LEU A 34 -0.13 5.92 7.36
C LEU A 34 -1.39 5.58 8.18
N GLY A 35 -1.22 4.98 9.37
CA GLY A 35 -2.34 4.66 10.25
C GLY A 35 -3.22 5.87 10.55
N ARG A 36 -2.63 7.03 10.86
CA ARG A 36 -3.39 8.29 11.08
C ARG A 36 -4.15 8.75 9.84
N ALA A 37 -3.55 8.62 8.66
CA ALA A 37 -4.22 8.94 7.40
C ALA A 37 -5.39 8.01 7.12
N LEU A 38 -5.24 6.72 7.39
CA LEU A 38 -6.31 5.72 7.23
C LEU A 38 -7.46 6.00 8.20
N MET A 39 -7.18 6.31 9.47
CA MET A 39 -8.23 6.69 10.43
C MET A 39 -9.09 7.85 9.90
N GLN A 40 -8.47 8.92 9.43
CA GLN A 40 -9.19 10.08 8.86
C GLN A 40 -10.09 9.69 7.69
N GLU A 41 -9.64 8.76 6.84
CA GLU A 41 -10.45 8.28 5.72
C GLU A 41 -11.61 7.39 6.16
N LEU A 42 -11.38 6.49 7.13
CA LEU A 42 -12.41 5.62 7.67
C LEU A 42 -13.50 6.45 8.38
N GLU A 43 -13.11 7.48 9.12
CA GLU A 43 -14.03 8.45 9.70
C GLU A 43 -14.84 9.22 8.63
N ALA A 44 -14.16 9.67 7.56
CA ALA A 44 -14.80 10.35 6.44
C ALA A 44 -15.78 9.43 5.67
N LEU A 45 -15.52 8.13 5.66
CA LEU A 45 -16.42 7.10 5.14
C LEU A 45 -17.56 6.75 6.11
N LYS A 46 -17.57 7.38 7.32
CA LYS A 46 -18.57 7.17 8.38
C LYS A 46 -18.62 5.75 8.92
N LEU A 47 -17.46 5.09 8.99
CA LEU A 47 -17.32 3.84 9.72
C LEU A 47 -17.37 4.11 11.23
N GLU A 48 -17.81 3.12 11.99
CA GLU A 48 -17.93 3.19 13.44
C GLU A 48 -16.66 2.67 14.12
N ASP A 49 -16.45 3.04 15.39
CA ASP A 49 -15.36 2.57 16.25
C ASP A 49 -13.96 2.73 15.63
N VAL A 50 -13.75 3.80 14.85
CA VAL A 50 -12.44 4.05 14.22
C VAL A 50 -11.43 4.43 15.28
N HIS A 51 -10.40 3.60 15.43
CA HIS A 51 -9.30 3.86 16.37
C HIS A 51 -8.00 3.18 15.93
N MET A 52 -6.91 3.62 16.51
CA MET A 52 -5.61 2.97 16.39
C MET A 52 -5.15 2.53 17.78
N ASP A 53 -4.73 1.26 17.90
CA ASP A 53 -4.19 0.74 19.16
C ASP A 53 -2.72 1.15 19.38
N ASP A 54 -2.16 0.78 20.51
CA ASP A 54 -0.77 1.10 20.88
C ASP A 54 0.24 0.45 19.90
N CYS A 55 -0.11 -0.69 19.33
CA CYS A 55 0.69 -1.40 18.33
C CYS A 55 0.61 -0.80 16.92
N GLY A 56 -0.23 0.22 16.72
CA GLY A 56 -0.42 0.88 15.43
C GLY A 56 -1.45 0.21 14.53
N ASN A 57 -2.18 -0.81 15.00
CA ASN A 57 -3.28 -1.40 14.23
C ASN A 57 -4.44 -0.40 14.14
N VAL A 58 -4.91 -0.15 12.94
CA VAL A 58 -6.10 0.67 12.70
C VAL A 58 -7.32 -0.24 12.56
N LEU A 59 -8.32 0.02 13.37
CA LEU A 59 -9.56 -0.74 13.41
C LEU A 59 -10.75 0.17 13.10
N ALA A 60 -11.75 -0.39 12.43
CA ALA A 60 -13.02 0.27 12.17
C ALA A 60 -14.11 -0.77 11.95
N THR A 61 -15.35 -0.39 12.19
CA THR A 61 -16.52 -1.24 12.04
C THR A 61 -17.44 -0.69 10.96
N LEU A 62 -17.79 -1.51 9.98
CA LEU A 62 -18.92 -1.29 9.09
C LEU A 62 -20.10 -2.06 9.67
N PRO A 63 -21.13 -1.38 10.24
CA PRO A 63 -22.26 -2.07 10.83
C PRO A 63 -23.05 -2.85 9.79
N ALA A 64 -23.67 -3.94 10.22
CA ALA A 64 -24.59 -4.70 9.37
C ALA A 64 -25.76 -3.82 8.92
N SER A 65 -26.31 -4.12 7.76
CA SER A 65 -27.56 -3.52 7.31
C SER A 65 -28.72 -3.88 8.25
N GLU A 66 -29.68 -2.96 8.39
CA GLU A 66 -30.85 -3.19 9.25
C GLU A 66 -31.56 -4.50 8.92
N GLY A 67 -31.85 -5.30 9.96
CA GLY A 67 -32.55 -6.58 9.84
C GLY A 67 -31.69 -7.74 9.34
N VAL A 68 -30.38 -7.56 9.16
CA VAL A 68 -29.45 -8.63 8.80
C VAL A 68 -28.86 -9.26 10.07
N ASP A 69 -29.07 -10.57 10.23
CA ASP A 69 -28.41 -11.42 11.23
C ASP A 69 -27.40 -12.32 10.51
N ALA A 70 -26.13 -11.96 10.56
CA ALA A 70 -25.05 -12.65 9.86
C ALA A 70 -23.78 -12.67 10.71
N PRO A 71 -22.88 -13.65 10.51
CA PRO A 71 -21.58 -13.66 11.16
C PRO A 71 -20.76 -12.40 10.82
N VAL A 72 -19.96 -11.94 11.78
CA VAL A 72 -18.99 -10.88 11.56
C VAL A 72 -17.87 -11.36 10.64
N ILE A 73 -17.52 -10.57 9.64
CA ILE A 73 -16.41 -10.81 8.74
C ILE A 73 -15.33 -9.78 9.04
N ALA A 74 -14.08 -10.21 9.26
CA ALA A 74 -12.94 -9.32 9.38
C ALA A 74 -12.15 -9.30 8.06
N LEU A 75 -11.80 -8.09 7.61
CA LEU A 75 -10.85 -7.85 6.53
C LEU A 75 -9.56 -7.33 7.17
N ILE A 76 -8.43 -7.93 6.84
CA ILE A 76 -7.14 -7.61 7.43
C ILE A 76 -6.15 -7.33 6.31
N ALA A 77 -5.45 -6.20 6.41
CA ALA A 77 -4.37 -5.82 5.51
C ALA A 77 -3.25 -5.18 6.33
N HIS A 78 -1.99 -5.50 6.00
CA HIS A 78 -0.86 -4.89 6.70
C HIS A 78 -0.49 -3.54 6.07
N MET A 79 0.19 -2.68 6.84
CA MET A 79 0.55 -1.33 6.43
C MET A 79 2.06 -1.14 6.22
N ASP A 80 2.86 -2.02 6.79
CA ASP A 80 4.32 -1.93 6.70
C ASP A 80 4.84 -2.46 5.37
N THR A 81 6.09 -2.14 5.06
CA THR A 81 6.83 -2.69 3.94
C THR A 81 8.08 -3.40 4.43
N ALA A 82 8.52 -4.42 3.67
CA ALA A 82 9.73 -5.17 3.96
C ALA A 82 10.99 -4.28 3.92
N PRO A 83 12.01 -4.58 4.75
CA PRO A 83 13.25 -3.79 4.80
C PRO A 83 14.25 -4.11 3.69
N ASP A 84 13.95 -5.10 2.82
CA ASP A 84 14.87 -5.57 1.77
C ASP A 84 15.20 -4.50 0.71
N ALA A 85 14.31 -3.55 0.52
CA ALA A 85 14.52 -2.40 -0.34
C ALA A 85 13.96 -1.14 0.30
N SER A 86 14.53 0.03 -0.05
CA SER A 86 14.10 1.31 0.52
C SER A 86 12.64 1.61 0.18
N GLY A 87 11.84 1.90 1.20
CA GLY A 87 10.49 2.47 1.08
C GLY A 87 10.45 3.97 1.38
N GLU A 88 11.62 4.64 1.44
CA GLU A 88 11.72 6.07 1.72
C GLU A 88 11.66 6.89 0.43
N ASN A 89 10.85 7.94 0.42
CA ASN A 89 10.70 8.85 -0.72
C ASN A 89 10.25 8.15 -2.02
N VAL A 90 9.32 7.21 -1.90
CA VAL A 90 8.73 6.52 -3.07
C VAL A 90 8.11 7.55 -4.01
N LYS A 91 8.46 7.47 -5.29
CA LYS A 91 7.98 8.35 -6.36
C LYS A 91 7.16 7.54 -7.37
N PRO A 92 5.89 7.28 -7.08
CA PRO A 92 5.04 6.52 -7.98
C PRO A 92 4.77 7.33 -9.25
N ARG A 93 4.79 6.66 -10.39
CA ARG A 93 4.44 7.25 -11.68
C ARG A 93 3.62 6.30 -12.52
N LEU A 94 2.82 6.85 -13.41
CA LEU A 94 2.02 6.11 -14.37
C LEU A 94 2.78 6.01 -15.69
N VAL A 95 2.86 4.81 -16.22
CA VAL A 95 3.51 4.52 -17.50
C VAL A 95 2.61 3.62 -18.32
N ARG A 96 2.33 4.00 -19.58
CA ARG A 96 1.69 3.09 -20.51
C ARG A 96 2.73 2.09 -21.00
N TYR A 97 2.44 0.81 -20.80
CA TYR A 97 3.35 -0.26 -21.20
C TYR A 97 3.10 -0.65 -22.66
N GLU A 98 4.14 -0.54 -23.47
CA GLU A 98 4.05 -0.82 -24.92
C GLU A 98 4.70 -2.17 -25.29
N GLY A 99 5.08 -2.97 -24.29
CA GLY A 99 5.79 -4.26 -24.45
C GLY A 99 7.32 -4.13 -24.34
N GLY A 100 7.98 -5.27 -24.14
CA GLY A 100 9.43 -5.36 -24.05
C GLY A 100 10.01 -4.80 -22.74
N GLU A 101 11.14 -4.12 -22.82
CA GLU A 101 11.82 -3.55 -21.66
C GLU A 101 11.16 -2.27 -21.16
N LEU A 102 10.74 -2.25 -19.89
CA LEU A 102 10.22 -1.07 -19.20
C LEU A 102 11.31 -0.43 -18.34
N LYS A 103 11.90 0.66 -18.82
CA LYS A 103 12.95 1.39 -18.08
C LYS A 103 12.37 2.21 -16.94
N LEU A 104 12.89 1.98 -15.72
CA LEU A 104 12.59 2.79 -14.55
C LEU A 104 13.58 3.97 -14.42
N ASN A 105 14.86 3.71 -14.68
CA ASN A 105 15.94 4.72 -14.74
C ASN A 105 17.06 4.21 -15.66
N ASP A 106 18.24 4.84 -15.63
CA ASP A 106 19.37 4.49 -16.50
C ASP A 106 19.99 3.12 -16.20
N THR A 107 19.74 2.57 -15.01
CA THR A 107 20.36 1.32 -14.53
C THR A 107 19.36 0.22 -14.18
N VAL A 108 18.09 0.55 -14.04
CA VAL A 108 17.04 -0.38 -13.62
C VAL A 108 15.95 -0.46 -14.67
N SER A 109 15.68 -1.67 -15.12
CA SER A 109 14.61 -1.98 -16.06
C SER A 109 13.84 -3.21 -15.62
N LEU A 110 12.55 -3.26 -15.94
CA LEU A 110 11.70 -4.43 -15.80
C LEU A 110 11.60 -5.14 -17.16
N THR A 111 11.73 -6.45 -17.14
CA THR A 111 11.60 -7.30 -18.32
C THR A 111 10.74 -8.51 -17.97
N GLU A 112 10.19 -9.22 -18.96
CA GLU A 112 9.45 -10.46 -18.74
C GLU A 112 10.26 -11.51 -17.94
N ALA A 113 11.58 -11.52 -18.09
CA ALA A 113 12.46 -12.44 -17.34
C ALA A 113 12.54 -12.11 -15.84
N LEU A 114 12.45 -10.83 -15.47
CA LEU A 114 12.47 -10.35 -14.08
C LEU A 114 11.07 -10.28 -13.47
N CYS A 115 10.07 -9.99 -14.30
CA CYS A 115 8.67 -9.86 -13.90
C CYS A 115 7.80 -10.72 -14.82
N PRO A 116 7.72 -12.05 -14.55
CA PRO A 116 6.92 -12.95 -15.35
C PRO A 116 5.46 -12.51 -15.42
N GLY A 117 4.92 -12.43 -16.61
CA GLY A 117 3.56 -11.95 -16.88
C GLY A 117 3.49 -10.47 -17.26
N LEU A 118 4.59 -9.73 -17.26
CA LEU A 118 4.61 -8.31 -17.64
C LEU A 118 4.05 -8.11 -19.06
N GLU A 119 4.37 -8.99 -20.00
CA GLU A 119 3.88 -8.93 -21.39
C GLU A 119 2.35 -9.08 -21.51
N ASN A 120 1.66 -9.61 -20.50
CA ASN A 120 0.19 -9.69 -20.50
C ASN A 120 -0.47 -8.30 -20.31
N HIS A 121 0.31 -7.30 -19.91
CA HIS A 121 -0.15 -5.94 -19.63
C HIS A 121 0.16 -4.94 -20.74
N VAL A 122 0.54 -5.43 -21.95
CA VAL A 122 0.78 -4.54 -23.09
C VAL A 122 -0.47 -3.72 -23.41
N GLY A 123 -0.31 -2.41 -23.51
CA GLY A 123 -1.38 -1.46 -23.73
C GLY A 123 -2.07 -0.97 -22.45
N GLU A 124 -1.70 -1.48 -21.28
CA GLU A 124 -2.22 -1.03 -19.99
C GLU A 124 -1.37 0.11 -19.38
N GLU A 125 -1.97 0.83 -18.44
CA GLU A 125 -1.28 1.83 -17.63
C GLU A 125 -0.79 1.18 -16.34
N LEU A 126 0.52 1.15 -16.15
CA LEU A 126 1.17 0.57 -14.99
C LEU A 126 1.59 1.66 -13.99
N ILE A 127 1.53 1.33 -12.70
CA ILE A 127 2.11 2.14 -11.64
C ILE A 127 3.48 1.59 -11.33
N VAL A 128 4.50 2.42 -11.44
CA VAL A 128 5.90 2.06 -11.18
C VAL A 128 6.59 3.14 -10.36
N THR A 129 7.77 2.83 -9.81
CA THR A 129 8.65 3.83 -9.17
C THR A 129 9.67 4.37 -10.17
N ASP A 130 10.59 5.22 -9.69
CA ASP A 130 11.76 5.66 -10.44
C ASP A 130 12.91 4.63 -10.39
N GLY A 131 12.71 3.45 -9.81
CA GLY A 131 13.71 2.41 -9.68
C GLY A 131 14.71 2.61 -8.54
N THR A 132 14.53 3.62 -7.70
CA THR A 132 15.38 3.86 -6.50
C THR A 132 14.78 3.27 -5.24
N THR A 133 13.50 2.96 -5.26
CA THR A 133 12.75 2.41 -4.12
C THR A 133 11.87 1.24 -4.57
N LEU A 134 11.42 0.43 -3.60
CA LEU A 134 10.26 -0.43 -3.83
C LEU A 134 9.01 0.41 -4.12
N LEU A 135 7.97 -0.18 -4.69
CA LEU A 135 6.65 0.45 -4.82
C LEU A 135 5.81 0.26 -3.55
N GLY A 136 5.99 -0.85 -2.86
CA GLY A 136 5.22 -1.22 -1.68
C GLY A 136 3.81 -1.72 -2.01
N ALA A 137 3.63 -2.29 -3.20
CA ALA A 137 2.32 -2.76 -3.65
C ALA A 137 1.96 -4.14 -3.12
N ASP A 138 2.94 -5.03 -3.01
CA ASP A 138 2.74 -6.39 -2.50
C ASP A 138 2.54 -6.40 -0.98
N ASP A 139 3.12 -5.41 -0.31
CA ASP A 139 3.12 -5.29 1.14
C ASP A 139 2.01 -4.39 1.69
N LYS A 140 1.32 -3.64 0.83
CA LYS A 140 0.18 -2.78 1.23
C LYS A 140 -1.08 -3.22 0.50
N ALA A 141 -1.58 -4.35 0.90
CA ALA A 141 -2.78 -4.96 0.32
C ALA A 141 -4.04 -4.10 0.42
#